data_40e680a3101d6db1371c954b6089519d
#
_entry.id   40e680a3101d6db1371c954b6089519d
#
_cell.length_a   1.000
_cell.length_b   1.000
_cell.length_c   1.000
_cell.angle_alpha   90.00
_cell.angle_beta   90.00
_cell.angle_gamma   90.00
#
_symmetry.space_group_name_H-M   'P 1'
#
loop_
_entity.id
_entity.type
_entity.pdbx_description
1 polymer ?
#
loop_
_entity_poly.entity_id
_entity_poly.type
_entity_poly.pdbx_seq_one_letter_code
_entity_poly.pdbx_strand_id
1 'polypeptide(L)'
;MAVVVVESPAKAKTINKYLGSDFVVLASVGHVRDLASKNGAVDPANDFEMNWEIDSNKQKNIKAIVDALSNENKLILATDPDREGEAISWHLLEVLQKKRALKKSTAVERVVFNAITKNSVLEAMKNPREINMPLVEAYLATVSYTHLTLPTILLV
;
A
#
# COMPACT_ATOMS: atom_id res chain seq x y z
N MET A 1 13.27 -13.65 -8.98
CA MET A 1 12.99 -12.20 -9.10
C MET A 1 11.89 -11.82 -8.13
N ALA A 2 11.77 -10.56 -7.78
CA ALA A 2 10.76 -10.06 -6.85
C ALA A 2 10.11 -8.79 -7.39
N VAL A 3 8.85 -8.57 -7.03
CA VAL A 3 8.11 -7.33 -7.32
C VAL A 3 8.24 -6.40 -6.12
N VAL A 4 8.74 -5.20 -6.35
CA VAL A 4 8.87 -4.14 -5.34
C VAL A 4 7.85 -3.06 -5.65
N VAL A 5 7.05 -2.66 -4.68
CA VAL A 5 6.06 -1.60 -4.84
C VAL A 5 6.40 -0.44 -3.91
N VAL A 6 6.48 0.74 -4.49
CA VAL A 6 6.67 2.02 -3.80
C VAL A 6 5.48 2.95 -4.07
N GLU A 7 5.39 4.08 -3.38
CA GLU A 7 4.24 4.99 -3.52
C GLU A 7 4.30 5.92 -4.73
N SER A 8 5.49 6.19 -5.29
CA SER A 8 5.61 7.16 -6.40
C SER A 8 6.46 6.65 -7.56
N PRO A 9 6.14 7.07 -8.81
CA PRO A 9 6.94 6.71 -9.98
C PRO A 9 8.39 7.21 -9.91
N ALA A 10 8.63 8.37 -9.31
CA ALA A 10 9.97 8.92 -9.15
C ALA A 10 10.84 8.03 -8.26
N LYS A 11 10.30 7.57 -7.13
CA LYS A 11 10.97 6.60 -6.26
C LYS A 11 11.19 5.27 -6.95
N ALA A 12 10.22 4.78 -7.69
CA ALA A 12 10.34 3.53 -8.44
C ALA A 12 11.53 3.59 -9.41
N LYS A 13 11.68 4.66 -10.14
CA LYS A 13 12.78 4.87 -11.08
C LYS A 13 14.14 4.86 -10.39
N THR A 14 14.25 5.57 -9.27
CA THR A 14 15.50 5.66 -8.51
C THR A 14 15.88 4.31 -7.89
N ILE A 15 14.92 3.64 -7.26
CA ILE A 15 15.15 2.35 -6.61
C ILE A 15 15.48 1.26 -7.63
N ASN A 16 14.84 1.30 -8.79
CA ASN A 16 15.14 0.35 -9.87
C ASN A 16 16.60 0.44 -10.33
N LYS A 17 17.17 1.65 -10.38
CA LYS A 17 18.59 1.84 -10.69
C LYS A 17 19.50 1.18 -9.65
N TYR A 18 19.11 1.19 -8.38
CA TYR A 18 19.91 0.63 -7.29
C TYR A 18 19.81 -0.88 -7.19
N LEU A 19 18.63 -1.44 -7.47
CA LEU A 19 18.36 -2.88 -7.33
C LEU A 19 18.74 -3.70 -8.58
N GLY A 20 18.75 -3.07 -9.75
CA GLY A 20 19.11 -3.75 -11.00
C GLY A 20 17.99 -4.62 -11.58
N SER A 21 18.38 -5.57 -12.44
CA SER A 21 17.45 -6.38 -13.25
C SER A 21 16.75 -7.51 -12.49
N ASP A 22 17.19 -7.83 -11.27
CA ASP A 22 16.59 -8.93 -10.48
C ASP A 22 15.28 -8.52 -9.79
N PHE A 23 14.89 -7.27 -9.92
CA PHE A 23 13.70 -6.72 -9.31
C PHE A 23 12.86 -5.97 -10.32
N VAL A 24 11.54 -6.14 -10.22
CA VAL A 24 10.56 -5.34 -10.95
C VAL A 24 10.02 -4.30 -9.98
N VAL A 25 10.37 -3.03 -10.18
CA VAL A 25 9.96 -1.95 -9.29
C VAL A 25 8.80 -1.18 -9.91
N LEU A 26 7.67 -1.16 -9.23
CA LEU A 26 6.43 -0.51 -9.67
C LEU A 26 5.95 0.50 -8.64
N ALA A 27 5.09 1.41 -9.06
CA ALA A 27 4.50 2.42 -8.19
C ALA A 27 2.99 2.20 -8.03
N SER A 28 2.49 2.34 -6.80
CA SER A 28 1.06 2.37 -6.52
C SER A 28 0.42 3.71 -6.88
N VAL A 29 1.23 4.75 -7.00
CA VAL A 29 0.79 6.15 -7.20
C VAL A 29 -0.12 6.61 -6.04
N GLY A 30 0.42 6.54 -4.82
CA GLY A 30 -0.29 6.85 -3.59
C GLY A 30 -1.24 5.75 -3.15
N HIS A 31 -2.35 6.11 -2.53
CA HIS A 31 -3.37 5.17 -2.08
C HIS A 31 -4.11 4.53 -3.25
N VAL A 32 -4.34 3.22 -3.18
CA VAL A 32 -5.03 2.46 -4.23
C VAL A 32 -6.53 2.37 -4.00
N ARG A 33 -7.00 2.63 -2.79
CA ARG A 33 -8.42 2.68 -2.44
C ARG A 33 -8.68 3.72 -1.37
N ASP A 34 -9.94 4.13 -1.23
CA ASP A 34 -10.40 5.10 -0.24
C ASP A 34 -11.76 4.68 0.29
N LEU A 35 -12.24 5.35 1.32
CA LEU A 35 -13.61 5.17 1.79
C LEU A 35 -14.61 5.53 0.67
N ALA A 36 -15.70 4.77 0.59
CA ALA A 36 -16.77 5.09 -0.34
C ALA A 36 -17.25 6.54 -0.15
N SER A 37 -17.51 7.23 -1.25
CA SER A 37 -17.88 8.65 -1.22
C SER A 37 -19.28 8.93 -0.70
N LYS A 38 -20.07 7.88 -0.43
CA LYS A 38 -21.44 7.96 0.05
C LYS A 38 -21.52 7.93 1.58
N ASN A 39 -22.61 8.44 2.14
CA ASN A 39 -22.91 8.31 3.56
C ASN A 39 -22.98 6.82 3.95
N GLY A 40 -22.46 6.49 5.15
CA GLY A 40 -22.43 5.12 5.63
C GLY A 40 -21.18 4.32 5.20
N ALA A 41 -20.19 4.98 4.59
CA ALA A 41 -18.90 4.35 4.29
C ALA A 41 -18.16 3.91 5.57
N VAL A 42 -18.43 4.57 6.69
CA VAL A 42 -18.06 4.12 8.04
C VAL A 42 -19.37 3.87 8.79
N ASP A 43 -19.56 2.67 9.29
CA ASP A 43 -20.79 2.26 10.00
C ASP A 43 -20.58 2.17 11.51
N PRO A 44 -20.99 3.21 12.29
CA PRO A 44 -20.84 3.19 13.74
C PRO A 44 -21.66 2.09 14.43
N ALA A 45 -22.79 1.68 13.83
CA ALA A 45 -23.65 0.63 14.38
C ALA A 45 -23.06 -0.77 14.24
N ASN A 46 -22.08 -0.95 13.33
CA ASN A 46 -21.41 -2.21 13.04
C ASN A 46 -19.91 -2.12 13.31
N ASP A 47 -19.56 -1.69 14.52
CA ASP A 47 -18.19 -1.56 15.01
C ASP A 47 -17.27 -0.72 14.10
N PHE A 48 -17.82 0.37 13.54
CA PHE A 48 -17.13 1.29 12.63
C PHE A 48 -16.54 0.58 11.39
N GLU A 49 -17.23 -0.45 10.88
CA GLU A 49 -16.84 -1.10 9.63
C GLU A 49 -16.68 -0.08 8.51
N MET A 50 -15.58 -0.17 7.78
CA MET A 50 -15.24 0.75 6.71
C MET A 50 -15.46 0.11 5.35
N ASN A 51 -16.22 0.79 4.49
CA ASN A 51 -16.47 0.36 3.11
C ASN A 51 -15.47 1.02 2.18
N TRP A 52 -14.57 0.23 1.62
CA TRP A 52 -13.50 0.68 0.76
C TRP A 52 -13.86 0.55 -0.72
N GLU A 53 -13.53 1.55 -1.49
CA GLU A 53 -13.64 1.54 -2.95
C GLU A 53 -12.26 1.73 -3.57
N ILE A 54 -11.96 0.94 -4.62
CA ILE A 54 -10.73 1.11 -5.38
C ILE A 54 -10.88 2.36 -6.26
N ASP A 55 -9.89 3.25 -6.18
CA ASP A 55 -9.84 4.43 -7.04
C ASP A 55 -9.73 3.99 -8.51
N SER A 56 -10.68 4.43 -9.34
CA SER A 56 -10.72 4.10 -10.77
C SER A 56 -9.45 4.54 -11.51
N ASN A 57 -8.82 5.63 -11.07
CA ASN A 57 -7.56 6.12 -11.62
C ASN A 57 -6.36 5.22 -11.30
N LYS A 58 -6.50 4.32 -10.31
CA LYS A 58 -5.44 3.40 -9.87
C LYS A 58 -5.57 2.00 -10.44
N GLN A 59 -6.66 1.67 -11.12
CA GLN A 59 -6.88 0.34 -11.69
C GLN A 59 -5.74 -0.11 -12.60
N LYS A 60 -5.21 0.80 -13.41
CA LYS A 60 -4.09 0.53 -14.30
C LYS A 60 -2.83 0.16 -13.53
N ASN A 61 -2.55 0.86 -12.44
CA ASN A 61 -1.38 0.60 -11.59
C ASN A 61 -1.51 -0.74 -10.87
N ILE A 62 -2.69 -1.03 -10.34
CA ILE A 62 -3.01 -2.31 -9.69
C ILE A 62 -2.85 -3.46 -10.70
N LYS A 63 -3.36 -3.30 -11.92
CA LYS A 63 -3.23 -4.31 -12.98
C LYS A 63 -1.76 -4.60 -13.31
N ALA A 64 -0.94 -3.58 -13.43
CA ALA A 64 0.50 -3.75 -13.67
C ALA A 64 1.18 -4.58 -12.56
N ILE A 65 0.80 -4.34 -11.30
CA ILE A 65 1.31 -5.11 -10.16
C ILE A 65 0.82 -6.57 -10.21
N VAL A 66 -0.45 -6.78 -10.51
CA VAL A 66 -1.04 -8.13 -10.63
C VAL A 66 -0.33 -8.92 -11.75
N ASP A 67 -0.13 -8.29 -12.90
CA ASP A 67 0.53 -8.92 -14.04
C ASP A 67 1.99 -9.29 -13.73
N ALA A 68 2.71 -8.41 -13.02
CA ALA A 68 4.07 -8.69 -12.57
C ALA A 68 4.12 -9.87 -11.58
N LEU A 69 3.17 -9.92 -10.63
CA LEU A 69 3.08 -11.00 -9.63
C LEU A 69 2.70 -12.35 -10.24
N SER A 70 2.09 -12.38 -11.42
CA SER A 70 1.77 -13.64 -12.09
C SER A 70 3.01 -14.47 -12.38
N ASN A 71 4.14 -13.84 -12.62
CA ASN A 71 5.41 -14.46 -12.95
C ASN A 71 6.40 -14.55 -11.78
N GLU A 72 6.06 -13.92 -10.65
CA GLU A 72 6.97 -13.81 -9.52
C GLU A 72 6.35 -14.39 -8.23
N ASN A 73 7.21 -14.82 -7.32
CA ASN A 73 6.78 -15.46 -6.06
C ASN A 73 7.05 -14.60 -4.83
N LYS A 74 7.48 -13.36 -5.00
CA LYS A 74 7.82 -12.48 -3.89
C LYS A 74 7.32 -11.07 -4.16
N LEU A 75 6.62 -10.52 -3.16
CA LEU A 75 6.15 -9.14 -3.14
C LEU A 75 6.85 -8.40 -2.01
N ILE A 76 7.47 -7.29 -2.33
CA ILE A 76 8.12 -6.40 -1.36
C ILE A 76 7.40 -5.07 -1.36
N LEU A 77 6.83 -4.71 -0.21
CA LEU A 77 6.13 -3.45 0.01
C LEU A 77 7.12 -2.45 0.61
N ALA A 78 7.52 -1.48 -0.17
CA ALA A 78 8.61 -0.54 0.14
C ALA A 78 8.15 0.93 0.18
N THR A 79 6.96 1.16 0.69
CA THR A 79 6.42 2.51 0.93
C THR A 79 7.07 3.17 2.15
N ASP A 80 6.83 4.46 2.35
CA ASP A 80 7.44 5.24 3.43
C ASP A 80 7.22 4.64 4.83
N PRO A 81 8.12 4.91 5.79
CA PRO A 81 8.05 4.33 7.14
C PRO A 81 7.04 4.99 8.08
N ASP A 82 6.27 5.96 7.63
CA ASP A 82 5.22 6.60 8.41
C ASP A 82 3.90 5.80 8.39
N ARG A 83 2.92 6.23 9.19
CA ARG A 83 1.61 5.56 9.27
C ARG A 83 0.85 5.58 7.94
N GLU A 84 1.01 6.63 7.13
CA GLU A 84 0.40 6.69 5.80
C GLU A 84 1.03 5.66 4.86
N GLY A 85 2.35 5.53 4.85
CA GLY A 85 3.07 4.52 4.08
C GLY A 85 2.70 3.10 4.48
N GLU A 86 2.55 2.82 5.78
CA GLU A 86 2.05 1.53 6.27
C GLU A 86 0.63 1.25 5.76
N ALA A 87 -0.26 2.25 5.78
CA ALA A 87 -1.62 2.12 5.30
C ALA A 87 -1.66 1.86 3.78
N ILE A 88 -0.82 2.51 3.01
CA ILE A 88 -0.70 2.26 1.56
C ILE A 88 -0.32 0.80 1.30
N SER A 89 0.67 0.29 2.01
CA SER A 89 1.09 -1.12 1.92
C SER A 89 -0.04 -2.08 2.30
N TRP A 90 -0.75 -1.80 3.38
CA TRP A 90 -1.87 -2.61 3.85
C TRP A 90 -3.04 -2.62 2.84
N HIS A 91 -3.43 -1.45 2.33
CA HIS A 91 -4.48 -1.35 1.31
C HIS A 91 -4.13 -2.15 0.05
N LEU A 92 -2.89 -2.01 -0.41
CA LEU A 92 -2.42 -2.74 -1.58
C LEU A 92 -2.45 -4.24 -1.35
N LEU A 93 -1.96 -4.70 -0.20
CA LEU A 93 -1.97 -6.12 0.16
C LEU A 93 -3.40 -6.68 0.16
N GLU A 94 -4.35 -5.98 0.77
CA GLU A 94 -5.75 -6.40 0.80
C GLU A 94 -6.38 -6.45 -0.61
N VAL A 95 -6.11 -5.46 -1.44
CA VAL A 95 -6.60 -5.45 -2.84
C VAL A 95 -6.05 -6.64 -3.62
N LEU A 96 -4.76 -6.94 -3.47
CA LEU A 96 -4.12 -8.07 -4.15
C LEU A 96 -4.67 -9.42 -3.65
N GLN A 97 -4.97 -9.53 -2.37
CA GLN A 97 -5.60 -10.73 -1.80
C GLN A 97 -7.02 -10.92 -2.36
N LYS A 98 -7.82 -9.87 -2.42
CA LYS A 98 -9.18 -9.92 -3.00
C LYS A 98 -9.17 -10.29 -4.48
N LYS A 99 -8.19 -9.80 -5.22
CA LYS A 99 -8.02 -10.13 -6.65
C LYS A 99 -7.39 -11.51 -6.87
N ARG A 100 -7.05 -12.23 -5.79
CA ARG A 100 -6.36 -13.52 -5.84
C ARG A 100 -5.04 -13.48 -6.63
N ALA A 101 -4.39 -12.33 -6.60
CA ALA A 101 -3.10 -12.12 -7.24
C ALA A 101 -1.93 -12.77 -6.48
N LEU A 102 -2.12 -13.01 -5.18
CA LEU A 102 -1.13 -13.65 -4.32
C LEU A 102 -1.36 -15.17 -4.29
N LYS A 103 -0.38 -15.93 -4.71
CA LYS A 103 -0.37 -17.39 -4.62
C LYS A 103 -0.05 -17.80 -3.18
N LYS A 104 -0.38 -19.02 -2.79
CA LYS A 104 0.00 -19.57 -1.47
C LYS A 104 1.53 -19.56 -1.25
N SER A 105 2.29 -19.65 -2.33
CA SER A 105 3.76 -19.64 -2.31
C SER A 105 4.35 -18.22 -2.37
N THR A 106 3.53 -17.17 -2.53
CA THR A 106 4.03 -15.79 -2.62
C THR A 106 4.46 -15.30 -1.24
N ALA A 107 5.75 -14.99 -1.09
CA ALA A 107 6.26 -14.34 0.10
C ALA A 107 5.95 -12.84 0.06
N VAL A 108 5.42 -12.29 1.14
CA VAL A 108 5.14 -10.86 1.28
C VAL A 108 6.03 -10.28 2.37
N GLU A 109 6.81 -9.29 2.01
CA GLU A 109 7.73 -8.61 2.93
C GLU A 109 7.48 -7.10 2.91
N ARG A 110 7.63 -6.47 4.06
CA ARG A 110 7.65 -5.03 4.22
C ARG A 110 9.09 -4.57 4.40
N VAL A 111 9.53 -3.62 3.60
CA VAL A 111 10.87 -3.03 3.67
C VAL A 111 10.74 -1.53 3.87
N VAL A 112 11.53 -1.00 4.81
CA VAL A 112 11.52 0.42 5.15
C VAL A 112 12.95 0.95 5.05
N PHE A 113 13.12 2.07 4.35
CA PHE A 113 14.39 2.79 4.31
C PHE A 113 14.17 4.27 4.59
N ASN A 114 15.04 4.81 5.44
CA ASN A 114 14.94 6.20 5.91
C ASN A 114 15.48 7.21 4.90
N ALA A 115 16.28 6.77 3.95
CA ALA A 115 16.86 7.59 2.89
C ALA A 115 16.90 6.82 1.56
N ILE A 116 16.69 7.52 0.44
CA ILE A 116 16.75 6.92 -0.88
C ILE A 116 18.17 7.03 -1.42
N THR A 117 19.09 6.37 -0.74
CA THR A 117 20.48 6.19 -1.18
C THR A 117 20.70 4.73 -1.50
N LYS A 118 21.67 4.44 -2.36
CA LYS A 118 21.99 3.05 -2.76
C LYS A 118 22.24 2.16 -1.55
N ASN A 119 23.07 2.61 -0.62
CA ASN A 119 23.42 1.84 0.58
C ASN A 119 22.23 1.60 1.50
N SER A 120 21.42 2.63 1.74
CA SER A 120 20.22 2.51 2.59
C SER A 120 19.20 1.55 2.00
N VAL A 121 18.97 1.61 0.68
CA VAL A 121 18.04 0.72 -0.01
C VAL A 121 18.54 -0.73 0.05
N LEU A 122 19.79 -0.99 -0.28
CA LEU A 122 20.37 -2.34 -0.27
C LEU A 122 20.39 -2.93 1.14
N GLU A 123 20.70 -2.14 2.16
CA GLU A 123 20.69 -2.58 3.55
C GLU A 123 19.26 -2.90 4.03
N ALA A 124 18.31 -2.03 3.71
CA ALA A 124 16.89 -2.27 4.06
C ALA A 124 16.35 -3.56 3.43
N MET A 125 16.75 -3.88 2.21
CA MET A 125 16.35 -5.12 1.54
C MET A 125 16.84 -6.37 2.26
N LYS A 126 17.89 -6.27 3.06
CA LYS A 126 18.42 -7.38 3.89
C LYS A 126 17.67 -7.53 5.22
N ASN A 127 16.86 -6.55 5.62
CA ASN A 127 16.17 -6.51 6.90
C ASN A 127 14.65 -6.34 6.70
N PRO A 128 13.97 -7.30 6.04
CA PRO A 128 12.53 -7.23 5.86
C PRO A 128 11.78 -7.41 7.18
N ARG A 129 10.58 -6.87 7.25
CA ARG A 129 9.66 -7.05 8.37
C ARG A 129 8.23 -7.28 7.89
N GLU A 130 7.30 -7.42 8.81
CA GLU A 130 5.87 -7.46 8.52
C GLU A 130 5.27 -6.06 8.55
N ILE A 131 4.04 -5.90 8.03
CA ILE A 131 3.29 -4.66 8.15
C ILE A 131 3.03 -4.36 9.63
N ASN A 132 3.30 -3.13 10.03
CA ASN A 132 3.06 -2.65 11.39
C ASN A 132 1.57 -2.30 11.54
N MET A 133 0.76 -3.25 12.00
CA MET A 133 -0.69 -3.06 12.14
C MET A 133 -1.07 -1.94 13.11
N PRO A 134 -0.40 -1.70 14.24
CA PRO A 134 -0.67 -0.52 15.05
C PRO A 134 -0.58 0.80 14.31
N LEU A 135 0.37 0.98 13.39
CA LEU A 135 0.45 2.18 12.54
C LEU A 135 -0.70 2.25 11.54
N VAL A 136 -1.09 1.13 10.97
CA VAL A 136 -2.25 1.04 10.07
C VAL A 136 -3.53 1.44 10.81
N GLU A 137 -3.76 0.87 11.97
CA GLU A 137 -4.92 1.17 12.81
C GLU A 137 -4.97 2.64 13.23
N ALA A 138 -3.84 3.25 13.57
CA ALA A 138 -3.74 4.67 13.89
C ALA A 138 -4.14 5.55 12.69
N TYR A 139 -3.71 5.19 11.49
CA TYR A 139 -4.11 5.87 10.27
C TYR A 139 -5.61 5.71 9.98
N LEU A 140 -6.13 4.49 10.07
CA LEU A 140 -7.55 4.20 9.85
C LEU A 140 -8.46 4.93 10.83
N ALA A 141 -8.06 5.04 12.10
CA ALA A 141 -8.79 5.81 13.10
C ALA A 141 -8.88 7.29 12.71
N THR A 142 -7.80 7.89 12.22
CA THR A 142 -7.77 9.28 11.73
C THR A 142 -8.68 9.48 10.53
N VAL A 143 -8.65 8.59 9.55
CA VAL A 143 -9.49 8.63 8.34
C VAL A 143 -10.96 8.47 8.70
N SER A 144 -11.30 7.51 9.55
CA SER A 144 -12.64 7.28 10.09
C SER A 144 -13.21 8.50 10.77
N TYR A 145 -12.45 9.09 11.69
CA TYR A 145 -12.83 10.28 12.41
C TYR A 145 -13.09 11.47 11.48
N THR A 146 -12.19 11.71 10.53
CA THR A 146 -12.35 12.78 9.54
C THR A 146 -13.60 12.57 8.70
N HIS A 147 -13.86 11.35 8.25
CA HIS A 147 -15.05 11.01 7.45
C HIS A 147 -16.35 11.24 8.22
N LEU A 148 -16.40 10.89 9.50
CA LEU A 148 -17.60 11.04 10.33
C LEU A 148 -17.86 12.50 10.76
N THR A 149 -16.80 13.29 10.97
CA THR A 149 -16.92 14.65 11.53
C THR A 149 -17.10 15.75 10.48
N LEU A 150 -16.49 15.64 9.30
CA LEU A 150 -16.58 16.64 8.25
C LEU A 150 -18.03 16.95 7.81
N PRO A 151 -18.91 15.97 7.55
CA PRO A 151 -20.30 16.24 7.22
C PRO A 151 -21.05 16.96 8.35
N THR A 152 -20.76 16.64 9.59
CA THR A 152 -21.36 17.27 10.77
C THR A 152 -20.96 18.75 10.87
N ILE A 153 -19.70 19.06 10.62
CA ILE A 153 -19.18 20.44 10.63
C ILE A 153 -19.81 21.26 9.51
N LEU A 154 -20.01 20.69 8.34
CA LEU A 154 -20.60 21.35 7.18
C LEU A 154 -22.10 21.64 7.34
N LEU A 155 -22.80 20.94 8.25
CA LEU A 155 -24.22 21.13 8.54
C LEU A 155 -24.47 22.22 9.62
N VAL A 156 -23.44 22.71 10.23
CA VAL A 156 -23.48 23.81 11.20
C VAL A 156 -23.03 25.09 10.51
#